data_02e4e6023894ccd0f0a1b180530179cc
#
_entry.id   02e4e6023894ccd0f0a1b180530179cc
#
_cell.length_a   1.000
_cell.length_b   1.000
_cell.length_c   1.000
_cell.angle_alpha   90.00
_cell.angle_beta   90.00
_cell.angle_gamma   90.00
#
_symmetry.space_group_name_H-M   'P 1'
#
loop_
_entity.id
_entity.type
_entity.pdbx_description
1 polymer ?
#
loop_
_entity_poly.entity_id
_entity_poly.type
_entity_poly.pdbx_seq_one_letter_code
_entity_poly.pdbx_strand_id
1 'polypeptide(L)'
;MSSKAEVAAGPDGGRIMLARQRQALILERVREDGGVRVADLVRELGVSDMTVRRDLEILNDRGLLEKVHGGATALSDRALSEPTFVAKSNRQQAEKDAIAAAAAELVEPGMAIAISAGTTTYALARRLVDTPRITVVTNSIPVADVLYHSGRSDQTIILTGGVRTRSEALVGPFAVAALRTVHVDLVFVGVHGMDPHSGFTCPNLLEADTDRALIDSARRLVIVADHTKWGVIGISSIARLDQIDVLITDRGLDEEARRTLERVVRQLIVVDPGGTETPDGRAD
;
A
#
# COMPACT_ATOMS: atom_id res chain seq x y z
N MET A 1 51.24 -47.09 12.26
CA MET A 1 50.61 -46.85 13.59
C MET A 1 49.80 -45.58 13.50
N SER A 2 48.51 -45.78 13.56
CA SER A 2 47.47 -44.72 13.49
C SER A 2 47.55 -43.72 14.63
N SER A 3 47.24 -42.45 14.35
CA SER A 3 46.59 -41.62 15.31
C SER A 3 45.55 -40.74 14.60
N LYS A 4 44.28 -41.11 14.75
CA LYS A 4 43.12 -40.30 14.48
C LYS A 4 43.05 -39.20 15.53
N ALA A 5 43.03 -37.96 15.12
CA ALA A 5 42.56 -36.87 15.93
C ALA A 5 41.06 -36.67 15.66
N GLU A 6 40.30 -37.06 16.65
CA GLU A 6 38.84 -36.88 16.77
C GLU A 6 38.58 -35.42 17.03
N VAL A 7 37.96 -34.71 16.08
CA VAL A 7 37.45 -33.34 16.27
C VAL A 7 36.04 -33.46 16.78
N ALA A 8 35.85 -33.05 18.04
CA ALA A 8 34.57 -32.98 18.72
C ALA A 8 33.63 -32.00 17.96
N ALA A 9 32.51 -32.53 17.53
CA ALA A 9 31.38 -31.74 17.04
C ALA A 9 30.65 -31.10 18.23
N GLY A 10 30.67 -29.79 18.32
CA GLY A 10 29.79 -29.05 19.22
C GLY A 10 28.35 -28.97 18.66
N PRO A 11 27.35 -28.91 19.51
CA PRO A 11 25.96 -28.86 19.08
C PRO A 11 25.60 -27.43 18.64
N ASP A 12 25.36 -27.24 17.39
CA ASP A 12 24.47 -26.33 16.68
C ASP A 12 25.04 -26.02 15.28
N GLY A 13 24.53 -26.73 14.30
CA GLY A 13 24.92 -26.59 12.93
C GLY A 13 24.38 -25.32 12.25
N GLY A 14 24.58 -24.16 12.83
CA GLY A 14 24.34 -22.86 12.22
C GLY A 14 25.36 -22.64 11.07
N ARG A 15 24.91 -22.74 9.83
CA ARG A 15 25.70 -22.39 8.66
C ARG A 15 26.18 -20.95 8.82
N ILE A 16 27.49 -20.73 9.09
CA ILE A 16 28.10 -19.38 9.17
C ILE A 16 27.92 -18.74 7.78
N MET A 17 26.95 -17.83 7.69
CA MET A 17 26.67 -17.08 6.47
C MET A 17 27.81 -16.13 6.21
N LEU A 18 28.40 -16.18 5.00
CA LEU A 18 29.47 -15.29 4.59
C LEU A 18 28.97 -13.83 4.54
N ALA A 19 29.82 -12.87 4.88
CA ALA A 19 29.46 -11.45 4.91
C ALA A 19 28.81 -10.96 3.60
N ARG A 20 29.33 -11.41 2.43
CA ARG A 20 28.72 -11.06 1.12
C ARG A 20 27.30 -11.62 0.94
N GLN A 21 27.06 -12.84 1.38
CA GLN A 21 25.72 -13.45 1.30
C GLN A 21 24.74 -12.73 2.23
N ARG A 22 25.17 -12.40 3.43
CA ARG A 22 24.39 -11.65 4.40
C ARG A 22 24.05 -10.23 3.91
N GLN A 23 25.05 -9.52 3.36
CA GLN A 23 24.85 -8.21 2.74
C GLN A 23 23.88 -8.25 1.54
N ALA A 24 23.93 -9.30 0.72
CA ALA A 24 22.99 -9.50 -0.37
C ALA A 24 21.55 -9.68 0.14
N LEU A 25 21.34 -10.51 1.17
CA LEU A 25 20.03 -10.68 1.80
C LEU A 25 19.49 -9.40 2.45
N ILE A 26 20.38 -8.63 3.13
CA ILE A 26 20.00 -7.33 3.68
C ILE A 26 19.51 -6.38 2.56
N LEU A 27 20.21 -6.32 1.43
CA LEU A 27 19.82 -5.47 0.30
C LEU A 27 18.52 -5.94 -0.34
N GLU A 28 18.30 -7.25 -0.44
CA GLU A 28 17.05 -7.82 -0.94
C GLU A 28 15.89 -7.42 -0.04
N ARG A 29 16.02 -7.58 1.28
CA ARG A 29 15.03 -7.13 2.27
C ARG A 29 14.75 -5.64 2.23
N VAL A 30 15.81 -4.82 2.15
CA VAL A 30 15.66 -3.37 2.03
C VAL A 30 14.91 -2.99 0.75
N ARG A 31 15.12 -3.72 -0.36
CA ARG A 31 14.41 -3.49 -1.63
C ARG A 31 12.95 -3.96 -1.57
N GLU A 32 12.69 -5.10 -0.92
CA GLU A 32 11.35 -5.67 -0.78
C GLU A 32 10.49 -4.85 0.19
N ASP A 33 11.04 -4.52 1.36
CA ASP A 33 10.31 -3.90 2.45
C ASP A 33 10.43 -2.37 2.49
N GLY A 34 11.28 -1.79 1.62
CA GLY A 34 11.61 -0.35 1.61
C GLY A 34 12.47 0.11 2.79
N GLY A 35 12.69 -0.76 3.78
CA GLY A 35 13.54 -0.53 4.94
C GLY A 35 13.54 -1.70 5.91
N VAL A 36 14.57 -1.77 6.75
CA VAL A 36 14.78 -2.87 7.72
C VAL A 36 15.19 -2.32 9.08
N ARG A 37 14.78 -2.98 10.15
CA ARG A 37 15.24 -2.67 11.50
C ARG A 37 16.37 -3.61 11.89
N VAL A 38 17.36 -3.10 12.61
CA VAL A 38 18.48 -3.91 13.12
C VAL A 38 17.99 -5.10 13.94
N ALA A 39 16.99 -4.91 14.81
CA ALA A 39 16.46 -5.97 15.63
C ALA A 39 15.84 -7.13 14.84
N ASP A 40 15.20 -6.82 13.70
CA ASP A 40 14.58 -7.82 12.84
C ASP A 40 15.66 -8.61 12.08
N LEU A 41 16.67 -7.92 11.54
CA LEU A 41 17.81 -8.54 10.88
C LEU A 41 18.62 -9.43 11.84
N VAL A 42 18.78 -9.03 13.10
CA VAL A 42 19.45 -9.86 14.12
C VAL A 42 18.74 -11.19 14.31
N ARG A 43 17.40 -11.16 14.42
CA ARG A 43 16.58 -12.38 14.58
C ARG A 43 16.60 -13.26 13.34
N GLU A 44 16.49 -12.65 12.16
CA GLU A 44 16.40 -13.36 10.89
C GLU A 44 17.73 -13.98 10.48
N LEU A 45 18.83 -13.25 10.62
CA LEU A 45 20.15 -13.65 10.17
C LEU A 45 20.97 -14.43 11.23
N GLY A 46 20.49 -14.47 12.47
CA GLY A 46 21.16 -15.16 13.58
C GLY A 46 22.56 -14.62 13.91
N VAL A 47 22.80 -13.31 13.68
CA VAL A 47 24.09 -12.65 13.97
C VAL A 47 23.92 -11.55 15.01
N SER A 48 25.03 -11.06 15.60
CA SER A 48 24.97 -10.01 16.61
C SER A 48 24.52 -8.65 16.01
N ASP A 49 23.93 -7.79 16.85
CA ASP A 49 23.57 -6.40 16.53
C ASP A 49 24.77 -5.64 15.93
N MET A 50 25.96 -5.80 16.50
CA MET A 50 27.19 -5.16 15.98
C MET A 50 27.53 -5.64 14.56
N THR A 51 27.30 -6.91 14.24
CA THR A 51 27.54 -7.46 12.91
C THR A 51 26.56 -6.87 11.90
N VAL A 52 25.29 -6.78 12.24
CA VAL A 52 24.27 -6.14 11.39
C VAL A 52 24.59 -4.67 11.17
N ARG A 53 24.90 -3.91 12.23
CA ARG A 53 25.27 -2.48 12.09
C ARG A 53 26.46 -2.26 11.21
N ARG A 54 27.47 -3.13 11.30
CA ARG A 54 28.67 -3.05 10.43
C ARG A 54 28.34 -3.37 8.98
N ASP A 55 27.50 -4.36 8.71
CA ASP A 55 27.06 -4.64 7.35
C ASP A 55 26.23 -3.50 6.75
N LEU A 56 25.32 -2.91 7.53
CA LEU A 56 24.55 -1.73 7.11
C LEU A 56 25.49 -0.53 6.84
N GLU A 57 26.53 -0.36 7.62
CA GLU A 57 27.53 0.70 7.42
C GLU A 57 28.30 0.52 6.10
N ILE A 58 28.81 -0.70 5.85
CA ILE A 58 29.49 -1.04 4.59
C ILE A 58 28.58 -0.82 3.38
N LEU A 59 27.30 -1.19 3.48
CA LEU A 59 26.34 -1.02 2.39
C LEU A 59 25.97 0.45 2.17
N ASN A 60 25.86 1.23 3.24
CA ASN A 60 25.66 2.68 3.21
C ASN A 60 26.86 3.39 2.56
N ASP A 61 28.09 3.04 2.95
CA ASP A 61 29.31 3.64 2.39
C ASP A 61 29.50 3.31 0.90
N ARG A 62 28.93 2.19 0.45
CA ARG A 62 28.87 1.82 -0.97
C ARG A 62 27.72 2.47 -1.72
N GLY A 63 26.89 3.28 -1.05
CA GLY A 63 25.75 3.92 -1.66
C GLY A 63 24.65 2.92 -2.11
N LEU A 64 24.48 1.80 -1.40
CA LEU A 64 23.52 0.75 -1.76
C LEU A 64 22.24 0.80 -0.92
N LEU A 65 22.26 1.50 0.22
CA LEU A 65 21.14 1.79 1.10
C LEU A 65 21.44 3.07 1.91
N GLU A 66 20.43 3.62 2.58
CA GLU A 66 20.58 4.74 3.51
C GLU A 66 20.40 4.25 4.95
N LYS A 67 21.43 4.47 5.81
CA LYS A 67 21.38 4.13 7.23
C LYS A 67 20.53 5.16 7.97
N VAL A 68 19.56 4.68 8.75
CA VAL A 68 18.69 5.48 9.61
C VAL A 68 18.82 5.05 11.07
N HIS A 69 18.25 5.82 12.01
CA HIS A 69 18.28 5.44 13.43
C HIS A 69 17.57 4.10 13.65
N GLY A 70 18.32 3.09 14.10
CA GLY A 70 17.81 1.73 14.37
C GLY A 70 17.66 0.81 13.16
N GLY A 71 18.09 1.20 11.95
CA GLY A 71 17.93 0.39 10.74
C GLY A 71 18.57 0.95 9.50
N ALA A 72 18.03 0.57 8.35
CA ALA A 72 18.37 1.13 7.05
C ALA A 72 17.15 1.18 6.14
N THR A 73 17.15 2.11 5.19
CA THR A 73 16.14 2.24 4.14
C THR A 73 16.78 2.06 2.77
N ALA A 74 15.99 1.75 1.77
CA ALA A 74 16.45 1.86 0.39
C ALA A 74 16.95 3.28 0.15
N LEU A 75 18.02 3.42 -0.67
CA LEU A 75 18.45 4.74 -1.10
C LEU A 75 17.24 5.48 -1.64
N SER A 76 16.91 6.58 -1.01
CA SER A 76 15.87 7.44 -1.51
C SER A 76 16.35 8.16 -2.77
N ASP A 77 16.14 7.51 -3.93
CA ASP A 77 15.60 8.27 -5.04
C ASP A 77 14.22 8.73 -4.55
N ARG A 78 14.22 9.75 -3.74
CA ARG A 78 13.04 10.30 -3.01
C ARG A 78 11.85 10.63 -3.90
N ALA A 79 11.99 10.47 -5.20
CA ALA A 79 10.95 10.74 -6.19
C ALA A 79 10.53 9.54 -7.05
N LEU A 80 11.25 8.40 -7.07
CA LEU A 80 11.02 7.37 -8.09
C LEU A 80 11.00 5.91 -7.61
N SER A 81 11.25 5.61 -6.34
CA SER A 81 11.22 4.23 -5.82
C SER A 81 9.89 3.92 -5.16
N GLU A 82 8.91 3.56 -5.96
CA GLU A 82 7.64 3.02 -5.45
C GLU A 82 7.84 1.60 -4.91
N PRO A 83 7.52 1.32 -3.62
CA PRO A 83 7.53 -0.03 -3.09
C PRO A 83 6.57 -0.93 -3.86
N THR A 84 6.90 -2.21 -4.03
CA THR A 84 6.03 -3.18 -4.70
C THR A 84 4.68 -3.32 -3.97
N PHE A 85 3.67 -3.79 -4.69
CA PHE A 85 2.34 -4.06 -4.11
C PHE A 85 2.45 -4.97 -2.86
N VAL A 86 3.26 -6.04 -2.92
CA VAL A 86 3.47 -6.97 -1.80
C VAL A 86 4.07 -6.28 -0.58
N ALA A 87 5.10 -5.44 -0.78
CA ALA A 87 5.72 -4.70 0.31
C ALA A 87 4.76 -3.71 1.00
N LYS A 88 3.85 -3.11 0.22
CA LYS A 88 2.80 -2.21 0.75
C LYS A 88 1.67 -2.98 1.44
N SER A 89 1.33 -4.20 1.00
CA SER A 89 0.19 -4.97 1.51
C SER A 89 0.32 -5.30 3.00
N ASN A 90 1.53 -5.59 3.48
CA ASN A 90 1.79 -5.99 4.86
C ASN A 90 1.89 -4.83 5.85
N ARG A 91 1.80 -3.56 5.38
CA ARG A 91 1.88 -2.37 6.24
C ARG A 91 0.48 -1.85 6.54
N GLN A 92 0.25 -1.40 7.79
CA GLN A 92 -1.02 -0.78 8.21
C GLN A 92 -2.25 -1.61 7.81
N GLN A 93 -2.20 -2.93 8.04
CA GLN A 93 -3.26 -3.83 7.57
C GLN A 93 -4.58 -3.58 8.32
N ALA A 94 -4.53 -3.35 9.64
CA ALA A 94 -5.72 -3.08 10.44
C ALA A 94 -6.40 -1.77 10.01
N GLU A 95 -5.61 -0.73 9.75
CA GLU A 95 -6.07 0.57 9.24
C GLU A 95 -6.74 0.41 7.89
N LYS A 96 -6.11 -0.30 6.96
CA LYS A 96 -6.68 -0.56 5.62
C LYS A 96 -7.95 -1.36 5.67
N ASP A 97 -8.03 -2.37 6.54
CA ASP A 97 -9.23 -3.21 6.68
C ASP A 97 -10.40 -2.40 7.27
N ALA A 98 -10.14 -1.49 8.23
CA ALA A 98 -11.14 -0.60 8.79
C ALA A 98 -11.61 0.46 7.76
N ILE A 99 -10.66 1.08 7.04
CA ILE A 99 -10.95 2.04 5.96
C ILE A 99 -11.77 1.36 4.86
N ALA A 100 -11.39 0.15 4.47
CA ALA A 100 -12.10 -0.64 3.46
C ALA A 100 -13.52 -1.00 3.88
N ALA A 101 -13.74 -1.30 5.17
CA ALA A 101 -15.08 -1.56 5.71
C ALA A 101 -15.99 -0.34 5.56
N ALA A 102 -15.53 0.85 6.01
CA ALA A 102 -16.29 2.10 5.86
C ALA A 102 -16.50 2.50 4.40
N ALA A 103 -15.51 2.24 3.53
CA ALA A 103 -15.64 2.51 2.10
C ALA A 103 -16.69 1.58 1.43
N ALA A 104 -16.77 0.33 1.86
CA ALA A 104 -17.75 -0.62 1.32
C ALA A 104 -19.20 -0.22 1.64
N GLU A 105 -19.45 0.45 2.76
CA GLU A 105 -20.79 0.95 3.13
C GLU A 105 -21.35 2.02 2.16
N LEU A 106 -20.47 2.64 1.37
CA LEU A 106 -20.87 3.63 0.35
C LEU A 106 -21.35 2.96 -0.96
N VAL A 107 -21.16 1.65 -1.11
CA VAL A 107 -21.46 0.93 -2.34
C VAL A 107 -22.81 0.20 -2.22
N GLU A 108 -23.76 0.61 -3.04
CA GLU A 108 -25.08 0.00 -3.09
C GLU A 108 -25.20 -0.99 -4.27
N PRO A 109 -26.04 -2.02 -4.15
CA PRO A 109 -26.34 -2.92 -5.26
C PRO A 109 -26.83 -2.19 -6.52
N GLY A 110 -26.22 -2.51 -7.66
CA GLY A 110 -26.55 -1.90 -8.94
C GLY A 110 -25.71 -0.70 -9.34
N MET A 111 -24.83 -0.21 -8.45
CA MET A 111 -23.92 0.88 -8.77
C MET A 111 -22.84 0.49 -9.79
N ALA A 112 -22.42 1.46 -10.58
CA ALA A 112 -21.16 1.44 -11.32
C ALA A 112 -20.10 2.19 -10.52
N ILE A 113 -18.99 1.52 -10.20
CA ILE A 113 -17.90 2.10 -9.42
C ILE A 113 -16.55 1.95 -10.13
N ALA A 114 -15.64 2.86 -9.85
CA ALA A 114 -14.24 2.71 -10.25
C ALA A 114 -13.33 2.50 -9.02
N ILE A 115 -12.33 1.67 -9.15
CA ILE A 115 -11.38 1.35 -8.07
C ILE A 115 -9.96 1.47 -8.62
N SER A 116 -9.15 2.40 -8.07
CA SER A 116 -7.76 2.56 -8.47
C SER A 116 -6.87 1.43 -7.94
N ALA A 117 -5.67 1.30 -8.50
CA ALA A 117 -4.66 0.40 -7.96
C ALA A 117 -4.15 0.88 -6.60
N GLY A 118 -3.99 -0.07 -5.67
CA GLY A 118 -3.47 0.21 -4.33
C GLY A 118 -3.82 -0.89 -3.35
N THR A 119 -3.13 -0.94 -2.23
CA THR A 119 -3.37 -1.99 -1.20
C THR A 119 -4.61 -1.71 -0.36
N THR A 120 -4.96 -0.43 -0.14
CA THR A 120 -6.19 -0.04 0.56
C THR A 120 -7.42 -0.28 -0.32
N THR A 121 -7.33 0.06 -1.60
CA THR A 121 -8.38 -0.20 -2.60
C THR A 121 -8.55 -1.70 -2.89
N TYR A 122 -7.48 -2.48 -2.82
CA TYR A 122 -7.57 -3.94 -2.85
C TYR A 122 -8.30 -4.51 -1.62
N ALA A 123 -8.05 -3.95 -0.41
CA ALA A 123 -8.80 -4.34 0.79
C ALA A 123 -10.30 -4.03 0.63
N LEU A 124 -10.66 -2.90 0.00
CA LEU A 124 -12.04 -2.59 -0.37
C LEU A 124 -12.61 -3.64 -1.33
N ALA A 125 -11.91 -3.98 -2.41
CA ALA A 125 -12.38 -4.97 -3.37
C ALA A 125 -12.70 -6.32 -2.70
N ARG A 126 -11.91 -6.75 -1.73
CA ARG A 126 -12.19 -7.95 -0.92
C ARG A 126 -13.49 -7.87 -0.12
N ARG A 127 -13.92 -6.67 0.27
CA ARG A 127 -15.20 -6.45 0.97
C ARG A 127 -16.40 -6.44 0.02
N LEU A 128 -16.16 -6.16 -1.26
CA LEU A 128 -17.20 -6.06 -2.27
C LEU A 128 -17.51 -7.38 -3.01
N VAL A 129 -16.81 -8.46 -2.70
CA VAL A 129 -17.00 -9.76 -3.36
C VAL A 129 -18.43 -10.28 -3.28
N ASP A 130 -19.16 -9.95 -2.21
CA ASP A 130 -20.55 -10.36 -2.00
C ASP A 130 -21.59 -9.31 -2.39
N THR A 131 -21.19 -8.10 -2.82
CA THR A 131 -22.10 -7.03 -3.21
C THR A 131 -22.75 -7.34 -4.56
N PRO A 132 -24.10 -7.48 -4.65
CA PRO A 132 -24.73 -7.93 -5.87
C PRO A 132 -24.84 -6.84 -6.93
N ARG A 133 -24.78 -7.24 -8.21
CA ARG A 133 -25.08 -6.43 -9.39
C ARG A 133 -24.25 -5.15 -9.55
N ILE A 134 -23.04 -5.10 -9.00
CA ILE A 134 -22.15 -3.96 -9.23
C ILE A 134 -21.37 -4.11 -10.54
N THR A 135 -21.08 -2.97 -11.17
CA THR A 135 -20.11 -2.87 -12.25
C THR A 135 -18.85 -2.20 -11.71
N VAL A 136 -17.71 -2.87 -11.81
CA VAL A 136 -16.42 -2.35 -11.32
C VAL A 136 -15.48 -2.09 -12.48
N VAL A 137 -15.07 -0.84 -12.65
CA VAL A 137 -14.00 -0.42 -13.56
C VAL A 137 -12.72 -0.29 -12.75
N THR A 138 -11.64 -0.93 -13.17
CA THR A 138 -10.38 -0.85 -12.44
C THR A 138 -9.17 -0.89 -13.36
N ASN A 139 -8.11 -0.20 -12.96
CA ASN A 139 -6.78 -0.33 -13.53
C ASN A 139 -5.87 -1.25 -12.70
N SER A 140 -6.41 -1.95 -11.71
CA SER A 140 -5.67 -2.83 -10.78
C SER A 140 -5.86 -4.29 -11.14
N ILE A 141 -4.78 -5.00 -11.43
CA ILE A 141 -4.82 -6.45 -11.66
C ILE A 141 -5.32 -7.19 -10.40
N PRO A 142 -4.78 -6.95 -9.17
CA PRO A 142 -5.26 -7.63 -7.98
C PRO A 142 -6.74 -7.36 -7.64
N VAL A 143 -7.24 -6.14 -7.89
CA VAL A 143 -8.65 -5.80 -7.69
C VAL A 143 -9.53 -6.59 -8.66
N ALA A 144 -9.17 -6.62 -9.94
CA ALA A 144 -9.91 -7.39 -10.93
C ALA A 144 -9.91 -8.89 -10.60
N ASP A 145 -8.76 -9.43 -10.22
CA ASP A 145 -8.60 -10.85 -9.90
C ASP A 145 -9.48 -11.27 -8.70
N VAL A 146 -9.46 -10.52 -7.59
CA VAL A 146 -10.21 -10.87 -6.40
C VAL A 146 -11.72 -10.87 -6.65
N LEU A 147 -12.22 -9.90 -7.42
CA LEU A 147 -13.63 -9.82 -7.76
C LEU A 147 -14.03 -10.88 -8.79
N TYR A 148 -13.22 -11.12 -9.80
CA TYR A 148 -13.49 -12.14 -10.81
C TYR A 148 -13.53 -13.56 -10.21
N HIS A 149 -12.61 -13.88 -9.31
CA HIS A 149 -12.54 -15.19 -8.66
C HIS A 149 -13.56 -15.37 -7.51
N SER A 150 -14.36 -14.35 -7.18
CA SER A 150 -15.48 -14.50 -6.24
C SER A 150 -16.57 -15.46 -6.74
N GLY A 151 -16.60 -15.72 -8.05
CA GLY A 151 -17.57 -16.61 -8.70
C GLY A 151 -18.96 -16.00 -8.87
N ARG A 152 -19.16 -14.72 -8.59
CA ARG A 152 -20.44 -14.03 -8.81
C ARG A 152 -20.67 -13.73 -10.28
N SER A 153 -21.74 -14.25 -10.85
CA SER A 153 -22.13 -14.02 -12.25
C SER A 153 -22.89 -12.70 -12.47
N ASP A 154 -23.33 -12.04 -11.39
CA ASP A 154 -24.08 -10.79 -11.43
C ASP A 154 -23.21 -9.54 -11.23
N GLN A 155 -21.90 -9.69 -11.11
CA GLN A 155 -20.92 -8.59 -11.14
C GLN A 155 -20.28 -8.48 -12.52
N THR A 156 -20.07 -7.25 -12.98
CA THR A 156 -19.32 -6.96 -14.22
C THR A 156 -17.99 -6.32 -13.84
N ILE A 157 -16.89 -6.94 -14.26
CA ILE A 157 -15.53 -6.45 -13.97
C ILE A 157 -14.88 -5.99 -15.27
N ILE A 158 -14.53 -4.71 -15.35
CA ILE A 158 -13.89 -4.07 -16.49
C ILE A 158 -12.46 -3.68 -16.11
N LEU A 159 -11.48 -4.32 -16.74
CA LEU A 159 -10.06 -3.98 -16.60
C LEU A 159 -9.64 -3.06 -17.73
N THR A 160 -9.03 -1.91 -17.40
CA THR A 160 -8.74 -0.83 -18.37
C THR A 160 -7.73 -1.20 -19.46
N GLY A 161 -6.85 -2.19 -19.18
CA GLY A 161 -5.67 -2.44 -20.01
C GLY A 161 -4.59 -1.37 -19.78
N GLY A 162 -3.47 -1.48 -20.48
CA GLY A 162 -2.33 -0.57 -20.36
C GLY A 162 -1.01 -1.24 -20.00
N VAL A 163 0.00 -0.45 -19.61
CA VAL A 163 1.30 -0.93 -19.17
C VAL A 163 1.26 -1.23 -17.66
N ARG A 164 1.69 -2.43 -17.28
CA ARG A 164 1.74 -2.84 -15.87
C ARG A 164 2.90 -2.19 -15.14
N THR A 165 2.64 -1.58 -13.99
CA THR A 165 3.64 -0.99 -13.09
C THR A 165 4.02 -1.94 -11.95
N ARG A 166 4.98 -1.53 -11.11
CA ARG A 166 5.38 -2.27 -9.89
C ARG A 166 4.29 -2.32 -8.81
N SER A 167 3.38 -1.36 -8.84
CA SER A 167 2.20 -1.29 -7.96
C SER A 167 1.03 -2.15 -8.44
N GLU A 168 1.24 -2.98 -9.48
CA GLU A 168 0.21 -3.81 -10.12
C GLU A 168 -0.91 -2.97 -10.80
N ALA A 169 -0.60 -1.72 -11.12
CA ALA A 169 -1.48 -0.84 -11.88
C ALA A 169 -1.26 -0.98 -13.38
N LEU A 170 -2.33 -0.87 -14.14
CA LEU A 170 -2.31 -0.70 -15.59
C LEU A 170 -2.44 0.80 -15.90
N VAL A 171 -1.47 1.34 -16.65
CA VAL A 171 -1.35 2.79 -16.85
C VAL A 171 -1.04 3.15 -18.31
N GLY A 172 -1.02 4.45 -18.58
CA GLY A 172 -0.63 5.00 -19.87
C GLY A 172 -1.81 5.22 -20.83
N PRO A 173 -1.54 5.55 -22.11
CA PRO A 173 -2.55 6.04 -23.04
C PRO A 173 -3.73 5.09 -23.24
N PHE A 174 -3.52 3.78 -23.22
CA PHE A 174 -4.60 2.79 -23.35
C PHE A 174 -5.55 2.83 -22.15
N ALA A 175 -5.00 2.86 -20.92
CA ALA A 175 -5.81 2.97 -19.71
C ALA A 175 -6.60 4.27 -19.68
N VAL A 176 -5.95 5.41 -19.96
CA VAL A 176 -6.59 6.73 -20.01
C VAL A 176 -7.68 6.78 -21.08
N ALA A 177 -7.42 6.23 -22.28
CA ALA A 177 -8.43 6.20 -23.35
C ALA A 177 -9.65 5.37 -22.97
N ALA A 178 -9.48 4.22 -22.35
CA ALA A 178 -10.59 3.40 -21.85
C ALA A 178 -11.41 4.16 -20.79
N LEU A 179 -10.76 4.82 -19.83
CA LEU A 179 -11.43 5.56 -18.75
C LEU A 179 -12.25 6.75 -19.24
N ARG A 180 -11.84 7.40 -20.33
CA ARG A 180 -12.59 8.51 -20.91
C ARG A 180 -13.94 8.10 -21.52
N THR A 181 -14.19 6.81 -21.71
CA THR A 181 -15.41 6.29 -22.32
C THR A 181 -16.43 5.76 -21.30
N VAL A 182 -16.08 5.78 -20.02
CA VAL A 182 -16.94 5.25 -18.95
C VAL A 182 -17.39 6.35 -18.01
N HIS A 183 -18.57 6.15 -17.41
CA HIS A 183 -19.09 7.01 -16.36
C HIS A 183 -19.53 6.14 -15.19
N VAL A 184 -19.07 6.48 -13.98
CA VAL A 184 -19.35 5.72 -12.77
C VAL A 184 -19.95 6.60 -11.67
N ASP A 185 -20.65 6.00 -10.73
CA ASP A 185 -21.28 6.71 -9.61
C ASP A 185 -20.25 7.13 -8.55
N LEU A 186 -19.31 6.23 -8.22
CA LEU A 186 -18.24 6.45 -7.25
C LEU A 186 -16.89 6.03 -7.83
N VAL A 187 -15.84 6.76 -7.49
CA VAL A 187 -14.46 6.30 -7.65
C VAL A 187 -13.78 6.24 -6.30
N PHE A 188 -13.11 5.12 -6.03
CA PHE A 188 -12.26 4.94 -4.86
C PHE A 188 -10.80 5.01 -5.29
N VAL A 189 -10.05 5.99 -4.74
CA VAL A 189 -8.66 6.22 -5.09
C VAL A 189 -7.79 6.10 -3.83
N GLY A 190 -6.80 5.21 -3.89
CA GLY A 190 -5.71 5.16 -2.93
C GLY A 190 -4.62 6.15 -3.32
N VAL A 191 -3.91 6.71 -2.33
CA VAL A 191 -2.90 7.73 -2.59
C VAL A 191 -1.54 7.37 -1.98
N HIS A 192 -0.49 7.93 -2.56
CA HIS A 192 0.85 7.83 -1.99
C HIS A 192 1.04 8.82 -0.84
N GLY A 193 0.53 10.03 -0.99
CA GLY A 193 0.68 11.08 0.01
C GLY A 193 -0.49 12.07 0.02
N MET A 194 -0.64 12.74 1.16
CA MET A 194 -1.61 13.81 1.42
C MET A 194 -0.87 15.00 2.05
N ASP A 195 -1.03 16.18 1.50
CA ASP A 195 -0.37 17.40 1.97
C ASP A 195 -1.28 18.62 1.80
N PRO A 196 -1.28 19.58 2.75
CA PRO A 196 -2.15 20.76 2.69
C PRO A 196 -2.02 21.60 1.41
N HIS A 197 -0.82 21.66 0.84
CA HIS A 197 -0.52 22.49 -0.33
C HIS A 197 -0.54 21.69 -1.62
N SER A 198 0.02 20.46 -1.59
CA SER A 198 0.16 19.60 -2.77
C SER A 198 -1.09 18.75 -3.04
N GLY A 199 -2.02 18.67 -2.08
CA GLY A 199 -3.20 17.81 -2.17
C GLY A 199 -2.86 16.33 -2.07
N PHE A 200 -3.56 15.51 -2.83
CA PHE A 200 -3.31 14.08 -2.95
C PHE A 200 -2.30 13.83 -4.07
N THR A 201 -1.29 13.01 -3.78
CA THR A 201 -0.13 12.88 -4.66
C THR A 201 0.23 11.43 -4.95
N CYS A 202 0.88 11.22 -6.11
CA CYS A 202 1.37 9.95 -6.61
C CYS A 202 2.86 10.04 -6.98
N PRO A 203 3.68 9.00 -6.77
CA PRO A 203 5.12 9.02 -7.08
C PRO A 203 5.42 8.69 -8.55
N ASN A 204 4.42 8.33 -9.36
CA ASN A 204 4.56 7.91 -10.74
C ASN A 204 3.67 8.74 -11.66
N LEU A 205 4.26 9.39 -12.68
CA LEU A 205 3.52 10.27 -13.58
C LEU A 205 2.43 9.55 -14.39
N LEU A 206 2.71 8.33 -14.85
CA LEU A 206 1.73 7.55 -15.62
C LEU A 206 0.58 7.05 -14.74
N GLU A 207 0.86 6.71 -13.48
CA GLU A 207 -0.18 6.40 -12.49
C GLU A 207 -1.01 7.63 -12.19
N ALA A 208 -0.37 8.78 -11.96
CA ALA A 208 -1.08 10.04 -11.71
C ALA A 208 -2.00 10.45 -12.87
N ASP A 209 -1.57 10.28 -14.14
CA ASP A 209 -2.41 10.54 -15.30
C ASP A 209 -3.62 9.59 -15.35
N THR A 210 -3.41 8.33 -15.02
CA THR A 210 -4.46 7.32 -14.99
C THR A 210 -5.43 7.58 -13.83
N ASP A 211 -4.94 7.94 -12.64
CA ASP A 211 -5.77 8.29 -11.50
C ASP A 211 -6.63 9.54 -11.78
N ARG A 212 -6.09 10.56 -12.43
CA ARG A 212 -6.89 11.71 -12.89
C ARG A 212 -8.00 11.30 -13.85
N ALA A 213 -7.71 10.41 -14.80
CA ALA A 213 -8.74 9.90 -15.71
C ALA A 213 -9.82 9.06 -14.99
N LEU A 214 -9.44 8.29 -13.96
CA LEU A 214 -10.39 7.61 -13.06
C LEU A 214 -11.28 8.62 -12.32
N ILE A 215 -10.69 9.67 -11.75
CA ILE A 215 -11.40 10.74 -11.04
C ILE A 215 -12.39 11.43 -11.96
N ASP A 216 -11.96 11.79 -13.18
CA ASP A 216 -12.79 12.48 -14.18
C ASP A 216 -13.97 11.62 -14.68
N SER A 217 -13.89 10.29 -14.56
CA SER A 217 -14.96 9.37 -14.97
C SER A 217 -16.11 9.27 -13.96
N ALA A 218 -15.96 9.81 -12.75
CA ALA A 218 -16.87 9.58 -11.65
C ALA A 218 -17.68 10.80 -11.25
N ARG A 219 -18.88 10.55 -10.69
CA ARG A 219 -19.72 11.61 -10.08
C ARG A 219 -19.24 12.03 -8.70
N ARG A 220 -18.66 11.10 -7.93
CA ARG A 220 -18.18 11.33 -6.57
C ARG A 220 -16.82 10.69 -6.39
N LEU A 221 -15.89 11.46 -5.80
CA LEU A 221 -14.53 11.04 -5.50
C LEU A 221 -14.39 10.68 -4.02
N VAL A 222 -14.01 9.44 -3.75
CA VAL A 222 -13.69 8.91 -2.42
C VAL A 222 -12.21 8.60 -2.36
N ILE A 223 -11.48 9.27 -1.48
CA ILE A 223 -10.08 8.94 -1.18
C ILE A 223 -10.04 8.01 0.01
N VAL A 224 -9.26 6.93 -0.11
CA VAL A 224 -9.02 5.93 0.96
C VAL A 224 -7.54 5.91 1.31
N ALA A 225 -7.18 6.40 2.49
CA ALA A 225 -5.79 6.60 2.88
C ALA A 225 -5.58 6.45 4.37
N ASP A 226 -4.60 5.66 4.80
CA ASP A 226 -4.20 5.59 6.21
C ASP A 226 -3.43 6.84 6.63
N HIS A 227 -3.36 7.09 7.95
CA HIS A 227 -2.73 8.27 8.55
C HIS A 227 -1.27 8.48 8.13
N THR A 228 -0.54 7.43 7.75
CA THR A 228 0.87 7.53 7.35
C THR A 228 1.07 8.27 6.02
N LYS A 229 -0.01 8.56 5.31
CA LYS A 229 0.02 9.32 4.05
C LYS A 229 0.07 10.83 4.27
N TRP A 230 -0.29 11.31 5.46
CA TRP A 230 -0.22 12.73 5.79
C TRP A 230 1.23 13.22 5.87
N GLY A 231 1.50 14.39 5.26
CA GLY A 231 2.85 14.96 5.17
C GLY A 231 3.76 14.30 4.14
N VAL A 232 3.26 13.29 3.40
CA VAL A 232 4.01 12.67 2.30
C VAL A 232 3.64 13.33 0.98
N ILE A 233 4.65 13.66 0.16
CA ILE A 233 4.46 14.31 -1.13
C ILE A 233 5.09 13.46 -2.23
N GLY A 234 4.29 13.03 -3.20
CA GLY A 234 4.73 12.41 -4.43
C GLY A 234 5.03 13.46 -5.52
N ILE A 235 5.63 13.03 -6.63
CA ILE A 235 6.05 13.94 -7.71
C ILE A 235 4.88 14.60 -8.46
N SER A 236 3.69 14.01 -8.43
CA SER A 236 2.52 14.49 -9.18
C SER A 236 1.26 14.54 -8.34
N SER A 237 0.58 15.68 -8.33
CA SER A 237 -0.73 15.82 -7.71
C SER A 237 -1.82 15.19 -8.59
N ILE A 238 -2.76 14.47 -7.95
CA ILE A 238 -3.91 13.85 -8.63
C ILE A 238 -5.22 14.58 -8.34
N ALA A 239 -5.36 15.18 -7.16
CA ALA A 239 -6.49 16.02 -6.77
C ALA A 239 -6.08 16.97 -5.64
N ARG A 240 -6.78 18.11 -5.52
CA ARG A 240 -6.65 18.99 -4.34
C ARG A 240 -7.54 18.47 -3.22
N LEU A 241 -7.26 18.89 -1.97
CA LEU A 241 -8.05 18.46 -0.80
C LEU A 241 -9.52 18.90 -0.89
N ASP A 242 -9.81 20.05 -1.51
CA ASP A 242 -11.16 20.61 -1.65
C ASP A 242 -11.97 20.03 -2.82
N GLN A 243 -11.35 19.20 -3.65
CA GLN A 243 -11.99 18.58 -4.82
C GLN A 243 -12.67 17.25 -4.52
N ILE A 244 -12.41 16.65 -3.34
CA ILE A 244 -12.93 15.34 -3.00
C ILE A 244 -14.28 15.43 -2.27
N ASP A 245 -15.11 14.42 -2.47
CA ASP A 245 -16.38 14.32 -1.77
C ASP A 245 -16.23 13.65 -0.41
N VAL A 246 -15.42 12.60 -0.32
CA VAL A 246 -15.19 11.85 0.93
C VAL A 246 -13.72 11.51 1.08
N LEU A 247 -13.15 11.74 2.26
CA LEU A 247 -11.91 11.15 2.71
C LEU A 247 -12.19 10.14 3.81
N ILE A 248 -11.74 8.91 3.63
CA ILE A 248 -11.78 7.88 4.68
C ILE A 248 -10.35 7.63 5.14
N THR A 249 -10.11 7.83 6.44
CA THR A 249 -8.81 7.64 7.09
C THR A 249 -9.00 7.03 8.48
N ASP A 250 -7.90 6.75 9.18
CA ASP A 250 -7.93 6.15 10.51
C ASP A 250 -7.54 7.15 11.62
N ARG A 251 -7.75 6.74 12.88
CA ARG A 251 -7.49 7.57 14.08
C ARG A 251 -6.01 7.87 14.33
N GLY A 252 -5.07 7.25 13.61
CA GLY A 252 -3.65 7.56 13.71
C GLY A 252 -3.28 8.94 13.18
N LEU A 253 -4.21 9.62 12.49
CA LEU A 253 -4.03 10.99 12.03
C LEU A 253 -3.96 11.94 13.24
N ASP A 254 -2.94 12.82 13.28
CA ASP A 254 -2.81 13.79 14.35
C ASP A 254 -3.92 14.83 14.34
N GLU A 255 -4.14 15.49 15.47
CA GLU A 255 -5.25 16.42 15.68
C GLU A 255 -5.17 17.66 14.77
N GLU A 256 -3.97 18.15 14.45
CA GLU A 256 -3.77 19.31 13.57
C GLU A 256 -4.12 18.95 12.13
N ALA A 257 -3.64 17.80 11.65
CA ALA A 257 -3.96 17.24 10.36
C ALA A 257 -5.47 17.02 10.20
N ARG A 258 -6.10 16.43 11.22
CA ARG A 258 -7.53 16.19 11.26
C ARG A 258 -8.33 17.48 11.13
N ARG A 259 -8.02 18.50 11.93
CA ARG A 259 -8.67 19.84 11.86
C ARG A 259 -8.49 20.50 10.50
N THR A 260 -7.32 20.31 9.88
CA THR A 260 -7.05 20.84 8.54
C THR A 260 -7.95 20.18 7.50
N LEU A 261 -8.07 18.86 7.54
CA LEU A 261 -8.91 18.09 6.63
C LEU A 261 -10.40 18.38 6.86
N GLU A 262 -10.87 18.44 8.10
CA GLU A 262 -12.28 18.77 8.45
C GLU A 262 -12.75 20.13 7.89
N ARG A 263 -11.82 21.09 7.70
CA ARG A 263 -12.14 22.40 7.13
C ARG A 263 -12.23 22.41 5.62
N VAL A 264 -11.57 21.48 4.95
CA VAL A 264 -11.34 21.55 3.49
C VAL A 264 -12.10 20.48 2.73
N VAL A 265 -12.16 19.24 3.26
CA VAL A 265 -12.87 18.14 2.61
C VAL A 265 -14.38 18.21 2.89
N ARG A 266 -15.20 17.81 1.95
CA ARG A 266 -16.66 17.85 2.14
C ARG A 266 -17.13 16.90 3.24
N GLN A 267 -16.56 15.71 3.31
CA GLN A 267 -16.84 14.71 4.34
C GLN A 267 -15.55 14.00 4.74
N LEU A 268 -15.23 14.00 6.03
CA LEU A 268 -14.16 13.22 6.62
C LEU A 268 -14.76 12.08 7.45
N ILE A 269 -14.36 10.85 7.14
CA ILE A 269 -14.71 9.64 7.91
C ILE A 269 -13.42 9.13 8.56
N VAL A 270 -13.40 9.09 9.89
CA VAL A 270 -12.24 8.61 10.67
C VAL A 270 -12.62 7.31 11.35
N VAL A 271 -11.97 6.22 10.95
CA VAL A 271 -12.25 4.88 11.45
C VAL A 271 -11.31 4.47 12.58
N ASP A 272 -11.74 3.51 13.39
CA ASP A 272 -10.93 2.90 14.45
C ASP A 272 -10.42 1.51 14.02
N PRO A 273 -9.11 1.31 13.81
CA PRO A 273 -8.56 0.02 13.45
C PRO A 273 -8.72 -1.07 14.54
N GLY A 274 -8.98 -0.67 15.81
CA GLY A 274 -9.19 -1.57 16.94
C GLY A 274 -10.65 -2.01 17.17
N GLY A 275 -11.62 -1.47 16.43
CA GLY A 275 -13.05 -1.75 16.60
C GLY A 275 -13.50 -3.02 15.87
N THR A 276 -13.24 -4.20 16.41
CA THR A 276 -14.15 -5.34 16.21
C THR A 276 -15.38 -5.09 17.06
N GLU A 277 -16.48 -4.62 16.48
CA GLU A 277 -17.77 -4.75 17.13
C GLU A 277 -18.00 -6.23 17.43
N THR A 278 -17.90 -6.60 18.70
CA THR A 278 -18.50 -7.81 19.21
C THR A 278 -20.02 -7.68 18.99
N PRO A 279 -20.68 -8.61 18.31
CA PRO A 279 -22.14 -8.57 18.20
C PRO A 279 -22.69 -8.63 19.62
N ASP A 280 -23.48 -7.60 19.93
CA ASP A 280 -24.16 -7.37 21.19
C ASP A 280 -24.81 -8.66 21.68
N GLY A 281 -24.33 -9.11 22.85
CA GLY A 281 -24.89 -10.22 23.57
C GLY A 281 -26.35 -9.86 23.94
N ARG A 282 -27.30 -10.53 23.33
CA ARG A 282 -28.66 -10.56 23.84
C ARG A 282 -28.60 -11.08 25.27
N ALA A 283 -28.83 -10.19 26.19
CA ALA A 283 -29.21 -10.56 27.55
C ALA A 283 -30.66 -11.02 27.54
N ASP A 284 -30.87 -12.21 28.06
CA ASP A 284 -32.15 -12.77 28.42
C ASP A 284 -32.88 -11.93 29.49
#